data_311227b67c60513bcbbc6a0f7ee4e42c
#
_entry.id   311227b67c60513bcbbc6a0f7ee4e42c
#
_cell.length_a   1.000
_cell.length_b   1.000
_cell.length_c   1.000
_cell.angle_alpha   90.00
_cell.angle_beta   90.00
_cell.angle_gamma   90.00
#
_symmetry.space_group_name_H-M   'P 1'
#
loop_
_entity.id
_entity.type
_entity.pdbx_description
1 polymer ?
#
loop_
_entity_poly.entity_id
_entity_poly.type
_entity_poly.pdbx_seq_one_letter_code
_entity_poly.pdbx_strand_id
1 'polypeptide(L)'
;MPEGPLVRKFHHLVSPFVGQQVVKTGGSSKKLNPTSFQSLWLQDTQVQGKKLFLRFDPDEETLSLRSSPLSEPLRKGEQKDKARHHQEASDPSSRSPGGDSAVPSGDDGLQCLGGDTPAGGAERWLQVSFGLFGSIWVNEFSRAKKANKRGDWRDPVPRLVLHFSGSGFLAFYNCQMAWRFSSPVVSPTSDILSEKFHRGQALEALGRELPVCYTLLDQRYFSGLGNIIKNEALFRARIHPLSPGSLLGLPRLEALVDHVVAFSADWLQGKFQGTQQHTQIYQKEQCPAGHQVVKESLGPPGGFQRLTWWCPQCQPRLSAEEPKQVQPS
;
A
#
# COMPACT_ATOMS: atom_id res chain seq x y z
N MET A 1 4.99 -11.80 -5.39
CA MET A 1 5.03 -10.36 -5.01
C MET A 1 4.02 -10.16 -3.92
N PRO A 2 4.37 -9.52 -2.82
CA PRO A 2 3.39 -9.18 -1.80
C PRO A 2 2.36 -8.17 -2.31
N GLU A 3 1.09 -8.59 -2.35
CA GLU A 3 -0.08 -7.76 -2.63
C GLU A 3 -0.90 -7.62 -1.35
N GLY A 4 -1.95 -6.83 -1.36
CA GLY A 4 -2.75 -6.52 -0.18
C GLY A 4 -3.05 -7.70 0.75
N PRO A 5 -3.51 -8.86 0.24
CA PRO A 5 -3.79 -10.03 1.08
C PRO A 5 -2.58 -10.53 1.88
N LEU A 6 -1.39 -10.53 1.26
CA LEU A 6 -0.18 -10.99 1.95
C LEU A 6 0.32 -9.95 2.96
N VAL A 7 0.20 -8.65 2.65
CA VAL A 7 0.58 -7.59 3.58
C VAL A 7 -0.35 -7.57 4.80
N ARG A 8 -1.65 -7.82 4.61
CA ARG A 8 -2.61 -8.01 5.71
C ARG A 8 -2.26 -9.21 6.59
N LYS A 9 -1.78 -10.33 6.00
CA LYS A 9 -1.24 -11.45 6.78
C LYS A 9 -0.04 -10.99 7.62
N PHE A 10 0.90 -10.24 7.06
CA PHE A 10 2.04 -9.73 7.83
C PHE A 10 1.58 -8.80 8.97
N HIS A 11 0.62 -7.93 8.74
CA HIS A 11 0.02 -7.10 9.78
C HIS A 11 -0.53 -7.95 10.93
N HIS A 12 -1.31 -8.98 10.62
CA HIS A 12 -1.83 -9.91 11.62
C HIS A 12 -0.72 -10.62 12.43
N LEU A 13 0.39 -11.01 11.76
CA LEU A 13 1.53 -11.65 12.43
C LEU A 13 2.30 -10.71 13.36
N VAL A 14 2.31 -9.42 13.07
CA VAL A 14 3.03 -8.39 13.85
C VAL A 14 2.17 -7.84 14.98
N SER A 15 0.86 -7.75 14.82
CA SER A 15 -0.08 -7.16 15.79
C SER A 15 0.04 -7.72 17.22
N PRO A 16 0.33 -9.02 17.47
CA PRO A 16 0.50 -9.56 18.82
C PRO A 16 1.69 -8.98 19.60
N PHE A 17 2.62 -8.28 18.93
CA PHE A 17 3.77 -7.63 19.56
C PHE A 17 3.48 -6.20 20.02
N VAL A 18 2.30 -5.66 19.73
CA VAL A 18 1.87 -4.35 20.26
C VAL A 18 1.81 -4.40 21.78
N GLY A 19 2.32 -3.35 22.44
CA GLY A 19 2.47 -3.27 23.89
C GLY A 19 3.73 -3.95 24.43
N GLN A 20 4.66 -4.40 23.57
CA GLN A 20 5.90 -5.02 24.00
C GLN A 20 7.12 -4.15 23.67
N GLN A 21 8.12 -4.21 24.57
CA GLN A 21 9.38 -3.50 24.41
C GLN A 21 10.37 -4.29 23.56
N VAL A 22 11.12 -3.62 22.71
CA VAL A 22 12.26 -4.20 21.97
C VAL A 22 13.45 -4.33 22.91
N VAL A 23 13.84 -5.57 23.22
CA VAL A 23 14.92 -5.88 24.18
C VAL A 23 16.25 -6.22 23.51
N LYS A 24 16.22 -6.63 22.22
CA LYS A 24 17.43 -6.94 21.46
C LYS A 24 17.18 -6.71 19.98
N THR A 25 18.16 -6.20 19.29
CA THR A 25 18.10 -5.89 17.87
C THR A 25 19.22 -6.51 17.08
N GLY A 26 19.01 -6.73 15.78
CA GLY A 26 19.99 -7.25 14.86
C GLY A 26 19.59 -7.02 13.42
N GLY A 27 20.40 -7.44 12.49
CA GLY A 27 20.13 -7.37 11.07
C GLY A 27 21.27 -6.76 10.25
N SER A 28 21.10 -6.84 8.93
CA SER A 28 22.12 -6.43 7.94
C SER A 28 21.79 -5.10 7.24
N SER A 29 20.76 -4.39 7.68
CA SER A 29 20.34 -3.13 7.04
C SER A 29 21.43 -2.06 7.20
N LYS A 30 21.84 -1.45 6.07
CA LYS A 30 22.79 -0.32 6.06
C LYS A 30 22.09 1.04 6.13
N LYS A 31 20.81 1.08 5.70
CA LYS A 31 20.00 2.33 5.67
C LYS A 31 19.26 2.59 6.95
N LEU A 32 18.97 1.56 7.72
CA LEU A 32 18.23 1.61 8.97
C LEU A 32 19.10 0.98 10.06
N ASN A 33 19.53 1.79 11.03
CA ASN A 33 20.35 1.26 12.13
C ASN A 33 19.47 0.40 13.05
N PRO A 34 19.72 -0.93 13.18
CA PRO A 34 18.94 -1.77 14.07
C PRO A 34 18.95 -1.32 15.53
N THR A 35 20.07 -0.75 16.01
CA THR A 35 20.17 -0.30 17.40
C THR A 35 19.24 0.86 17.75
N SER A 36 18.75 1.59 16.74
CA SER A 36 17.78 2.69 16.96
C SER A 36 16.43 2.23 17.50
N PHE A 37 16.14 0.93 17.46
CA PHE A 37 14.93 0.33 18.04
C PHE A 37 15.11 -0.14 19.49
N GLN A 38 16.35 -0.21 19.99
CA GLN A 38 16.63 -0.71 21.33
C GLN A 38 15.84 0.08 22.39
N SER A 39 15.17 -0.64 23.26
CA SER A 39 14.32 -0.11 24.35
C SER A 39 13.06 0.63 23.89
N LEU A 40 12.76 0.70 22.60
CA LEU A 40 11.48 1.24 22.12
C LEU A 40 10.34 0.24 22.34
N TRP A 41 9.14 0.77 22.55
CA TRP A 41 7.90 0.01 22.63
C TRP A 41 7.17 0.03 21.30
N LEU A 42 6.68 -1.12 20.83
CA LEU A 42 5.77 -1.18 19.68
C LEU A 42 4.37 -0.80 20.17
N GLN A 43 3.90 0.41 19.82
CA GLN A 43 2.66 0.97 20.33
C GLN A 43 1.45 0.75 19.43
N ASP A 44 1.68 0.71 18.13
CA ASP A 44 0.59 0.57 17.16
C ASP A 44 1.08 -0.05 15.86
N THR A 45 0.16 -0.67 15.13
CA THR A 45 0.41 -1.22 13.79
C THR A 45 -0.74 -0.88 12.86
N GLN A 46 -0.42 -0.40 11.67
CA GLN A 46 -1.41 -0.05 10.65
C GLN A 46 -1.01 -0.65 9.30
N VAL A 47 -2.02 -0.94 8.48
CA VAL A 47 -1.82 -1.44 7.12
C VAL A 47 -2.64 -0.62 6.14
N GLN A 48 -2.02 -0.27 5.02
CA GLN A 48 -2.72 0.31 3.89
C GLN A 48 -2.18 -0.29 2.59
N GLY A 49 -3.03 -0.99 1.87
CA GLY A 49 -2.70 -1.61 0.62
C GLY A 49 -1.47 -2.51 0.71
N LYS A 50 -0.34 -2.02 0.18
CA LYS A 50 0.94 -2.77 0.14
C LYS A 50 1.97 -2.30 1.15
N LYS A 51 1.60 -1.45 2.09
CA LYS A 51 2.49 -0.89 3.11
C LYS A 51 2.02 -1.27 4.50
N LEU A 52 2.99 -1.58 5.37
CA LEU A 52 2.80 -1.81 6.80
C LEU A 52 3.50 -0.68 7.56
N PHE A 53 2.87 -0.21 8.62
CA PHE A 53 3.37 0.86 9.48
C PHE A 53 3.40 0.36 10.92
N LEU A 54 4.52 0.58 11.59
CA LEU A 54 4.75 0.18 12.97
C LEU A 54 5.16 1.41 13.77
N ARG A 55 4.40 1.77 14.81
CA ARG A 55 4.72 2.90 15.66
C ARG A 55 5.58 2.45 16.84
N PHE A 56 6.69 3.15 17.03
CA PHE A 56 7.61 2.90 18.13
C PHE A 56 7.80 4.17 18.95
N ASP A 57 7.62 4.06 20.26
CA ASP A 57 7.81 5.16 21.22
C ASP A 57 8.78 4.73 22.33
N PRO A 58 9.53 5.69 22.96
CA PRO A 58 10.56 5.36 23.94
C PRO A 58 10.01 4.87 25.29
N ASP A 59 8.78 5.27 25.67
CA ASP A 59 8.18 4.94 26.97
C ASP A 59 6.68 4.68 26.88
N GLU A 60 6.20 3.74 27.73
CA GLU A 60 4.77 3.47 27.92
C GLU A 60 4.07 4.62 28.67
N GLU A 61 4.77 5.25 29.63
CA GLU A 61 4.22 6.30 30.52
C GLU A 61 4.01 7.65 29.83
N THR A 62 4.73 7.97 28.75
CA THR A 62 4.62 9.26 28.07
C THR A 62 3.24 9.48 27.42
N LEU A 63 2.47 8.42 27.21
CA LEU A 63 1.10 8.49 26.68
C LEU A 63 0.07 8.86 27.75
N SER A 64 0.25 8.41 29.00
CA SER A 64 -0.70 8.68 30.09
C SER A 64 -0.62 10.12 30.60
N LEU A 65 0.54 10.76 30.52
CA LEU A 65 0.74 12.16 30.92
C LEU A 65 0.18 13.18 29.91
N ARG A 66 -0.07 12.77 28.66
CA ARG A 66 -0.66 13.64 27.64
C ARG A 66 -2.19 13.63 27.58
N SER A 67 -2.83 12.69 28.26
CA SER A 67 -4.29 12.59 28.35
C SER A 67 -4.89 13.21 29.61
N SER A 68 -4.09 13.75 30.53
CA SER A 68 -4.57 14.51 31.68
C SER A 68 -4.79 15.96 31.29
N PRO A 69 -6.02 16.50 31.36
CA PRO A 69 -6.25 17.94 31.16
C PRO A 69 -5.54 18.68 32.27
N LEU A 70 -4.65 19.62 31.88
CA LEU A 70 -4.02 20.56 32.78
C LEU A 70 -5.13 21.33 33.54
N SER A 71 -5.27 21.02 34.82
CA SER A 71 -6.03 21.87 35.76
C SER A 71 -5.34 23.24 35.85
N GLU A 72 -5.99 24.24 35.31
CA GLU A 72 -5.58 25.62 35.46
C GLU A 72 -5.54 26.04 36.95
N PRO A 73 -4.49 26.71 37.44
CA PRO A 73 -4.55 27.40 38.70
C PRO A 73 -5.27 28.70 38.55
N LEU A 74 -6.40 28.84 39.24
CA LEU A 74 -7.12 30.08 39.51
C LEU A 74 -6.15 31.19 39.98
N ARG A 75 -5.99 32.23 39.19
CA ARG A 75 -5.52 33.55 39.67
C ARG A 75 -6.63 34.56 39.55
N LYS A 76 -7.01 35.08 40.73
CA LYS A 76 -7.91 36.21 40.94
C LYS A 76 -7.27 37.53 40.47
N GLY A 77 -8.06 38.33 39.80
CA GLY A 77 -8.31 39.75 39.95
C GLY A 77 -7.20 40.75 39.65
N GLU A 78 -7.40 41.60 38.68
CA GLU A 78 -7.75 43.02 38.91
C GLU A 78 -7.86 43.77 37.59
N GLN A 79 -8.93 44.58 37.55
CA GLN A 79 -9.29 45.54 36.50
C GLN A 79 -8.27 46.67 36.35
N LYS A 80 -8.09 47.16 35.12
CA LYS A 80 -8.27 48.59 34.81
C LYS A 80 -8.22 48.93 33.33
N ASP A 81 -9.20 49.75 32.97
CA ASP A 81 -9.51 50.45 31.73
C ASP A 81 -8.39 51.23 31.03
N LYS A 82 -8.49 51.31 29.71
CA LYS A 82 -8.69 52.52 28.87
C LYS A 82 -8.12 52.29 27.46
N ALA A 83 -8.97 52.20 26.48
CA ALA A 83 -9.50 53.18 25.55
C ALA A 83 -8.57 53.70 24.43
N ARG A 84 -9.09 53.57 23.20
CA ARG A 84 -8.97 54.46 22.01
C ARG A 84 -7.71 54.32 21.16
N HIS A 85 -7.76 54.26 19.87
CA HIS A 85 -8.51 54.78 18.76
C HIS A 85 -7.81 54.49 17.45
N HIS A 86 -8.62 54.24 16.43
CA HIS A 86 -8.56 54.64 15.01
C HIS A 86 -7.46 54.14 14.07
N GLN A 87 -7.94 53.51 13.02
CA GLN A 87 -8.27 53.92 11.62
C GLN A 87 -7.10 53.61 10.70
N GLU A 88 -7.27 53.06 9.63
CA GLU A 88 -8.01 52.93 8.42
C GLU A 88 -7.09 52.53 7.27
N ALA A 89 -7.54 51.59 6.51
CA ALA A 89 -7.69 51.53 5.05
C ALA A 89 -6.47 51.71 4.12
N SER A 90 -6.27 50.76 3.28
CA SER A 90 -6.56 50.84 1.84
C SER A 90 -5.87 49.75 1.04
N ASP A 91 -6.68 48.96 0.34
CA ASP A 91 -6.41 48.29 -0.95
C ASP A 91 -6.18 49.38 -2.04
N PRO A 92 -5.69 49.09 -3.28
CA PRO A 92 -6.02 47.97 -4.11
C PRO A 92 -4.99 47.55 -5.22
N SER A 93 -5.31 46.42 -5.86
CA SER A 93 -5.17 46.10 -7.31
C SER A 93 -3.75 45.85 -7.87
N SER A 94 -3.45 44.81 -8.59
CA SER A 94 -4.00 44.27 -9.82
C SER A 94 -3.03 43.30 -10.50
N ARG A 95 -3.65 42.32 -11.18
CA ARG A 95 -3.22 41.65 -12.41
C ARG A 95 -2.34 40.42 -12.36
N SER A 96 -3.02 39.31 -12.65
CA SER A 96 -2.53 38.15 -13.44
C SER A 96 -2.09 38.58 -14.86
N PRO A 97 -1.33 37.80 -15.64
CA PRO A 97 -1.80 36.51 -16.11
C PRO A 97 -0.70 35.43 -16.39
N GLY A 98 -1.15 34.17 -16.43
CA GLY A 98 -0.85 33.24 -17.53
C GLY A 98 0.45 32.45 -17.48
N GLY A 99 0.35 31.12 -17.61
CA GLY A 99 1.43 30.28 -18.08
C GLY A 99 1.41 28.87 -17.55
N ASP A 100 0.67 28.02 -18.22
CA ASP A 100 0.86 26.59 -18.55
C ASP A 100 1.60 25.64 -17.58
N SER A 101 0.81 24.73 -17.10
CA SER A 101 0.94 23.25 -17.16
C SER A 101 2.33 22.63 -17.26
N ALA A 102 2.73 21.94 -16.22
CA ALA A 102 3.42 20.67 -16.30
C ALA A 102 3.14 19.87 -15.04
N VAL A 103 2.41 18.79 -15.19
CA VAL A 103 2.22 17.77 -14.16
C VAL A 103 3.51 16.95 -14.08
N PRO A 104 4.22 16.91 -12.97
CA PRO A 104 5.26 15.91 -12.81
C PRO A 104 4.62 14.64 -12.25
N SER A 105 4.77 13.55 -12.99
CA SER A 105 4.65 12.18 -12.52
C SER A 105 5.46 12.03 -11.24
N GLY A 106 4.76 11.81 -10.13
CA GLY A 106 5.39 11.62 -8.83
C GLY A 106 6.13 10.30 -8.74
N ASP A 107 7.41 10.34 -8.98
CA ASP A 107 8.38 9.45 -8.39
C ASP A 107 8.68 10.03 -7.00
N ASP A 108 8.15 9.38 -5.96
CA ASP A 108 8.46 9.73 -4.57
C ASP A 108 9.95 9.50 -4.33
N GLY A 109 10.75 10.48 -4.70
CA GLY A 109 12.15 10.58 -4.35
C GLY A 109 12.29 10.58 -2.83
N LEU A 110 12.61 9.42 -2.25
CA LEU A 110 13.05 9.29 -0.88
C LEU A 110 14.35 10.09 -0.70
N GLN A 111 14.24 11.32 -0.28
CA GLN A 111 15.38 12.04 0.30
C GLN A 111 15.74 11.35 1.61
N CYS A 112 16.87 10.64 1.58
CA CYS A 112 17.55 10.17 2.78
C CYS A 112 18.09 11.38 3.53
N LEU A 113 17.32 11.91 4.48
CA LEU A 113 17.85 12.81 5.49
C LEU A 113 18.64 11.97 6.50
N GLY A 114 19.95 12.19 6.53
CA GLY A 114 20.83 11.67 7.57
C GLY A 114 20.40 12.19 8.94
N GLY A 115 20.59 11.32 9.93
CA GLY A 115 20.37 11.44 11.34
C GLY A 115 20.18 12.82 11.93
N ASP A 116 18.92 13.21 12.13
CA ASP A 116 18.53 14.18 13.12
C ASP A 116 17.43 13.56 13.97
N THR A 117 17.71 13.41 15.25
CA THR A 117 16.71 13.10 16.27
C THR A 117 15.82 14.32 16.40
N PRO A 118 14.53 14.25 16.02
CA PRO A 118 13.65 15.40 16.19
C PRO A 118 13.48 15.70 17.68
N ALA A 119 13.67 16.94 18.05
CA ALA A 119 13.39 17.45 19.37
C ALA A 119 11.91 17.25 19.71
N GLY A 120 11.64 16.58 20.85
CA GLY A 120 10.38 16.57 21.58
C GLY A 120 9.12 16.19 20.81
N GLY A 121 8.72 14.90 20.85
CA GLY A 121 7.31 14.53 20.75
C GLY A 121 6.75 14.10 19.40
N ALA A 122 7.55 13.97 18.35
CA ALA A 122 7.06 13.45 17.07
C ALA A 122 6.89 11.94 17.12
N GLU A 123 5.74 11.44 16.65
CA GLU A 123 5.47 10.02 16.49
C GLU A 123 6.50 9.37 15.55
N ARG A 124 6.99 8.19 15.92
CA ARG A 124 7.97 7.45 15.10
C ARG A 124 7.31 6.24 14.46
N TRP A 125 7.11 6.31 13.16
CA TRP A 125 6.53 5.23 12.38
C TRP A 125 7.58 4.59 11.48
N LEU A 126 7.77 3.28 11.61
CA LEU A 126 8.52 2.50 10.64
C LEU A 126 7.59 2.13 9.49
N GLN A 127 7.81 2.69 8.32
CA GLN A 127 7.14 2.25 7.10
C GLN A 127 7.89 1.07 6.50
N VAL A 128 7.17 -0.03 6.25
CA VAL A 128 7.68 -1.24 5.61
C VAL A 128 7.00 -1.44 4.27
N SER A 129 7.80 -1.52 3.20
CA SER A 129 7.39 -1.85 1.84
C SER A 129 8.06 -3.15 1.41
N PHE A 130 7.31 -4.05 0.80
CA PHE A 130 7.76 -5.43 0.59
C PHE A 130 8.38 -5.69 -0.80
N GLY A 131 8.23 -4.77 -1.76
CA GLY A 131 8.72 -4.96 -3.12
C GLY A 131 8.26 -6.28 -3.74
N LEU A 132 9.18 -7.01 -4.37
CA LEU A 132 8.87 -8.30 -5.01
C LEU A 132 8.99 -9.50 -4.06
N PHE A 133 9.91 -9.45 -3.10
CA PHE A 133 10.31 -10.60 -2.30
C PHE A 133 10.35 -10.34 -0.80
N GLY A 134 9.83 -9.19 -0.35
CA GLY A 134 9.79 -8.83 1.05
C GLY A 134 8.93 -9.81 1.86
N SER A 135 9.37 -10.13 3.07
CA SER A 135 8.62 -10.99 3.99
C SER A 135 8.97 -10.68 5.45
N ILE A 136 8.04 -11.03 6.34
CA ILE A 136 8.24 -11.02 7.79
C ILE A 136 8.06 -12.45 8.29
N TRP A 137 8.99 -12.89 9.12
CA TRP A 137 8.97 -14.18 9.81
C TRP A 137 8.87 -13.95 11.32
N VAL A 138 8.11 -14.79 11.99
CA VAL A 138 7.82 -14.68 13.42
C VAL A 138 8.39 -15.89 14.13
N ASN A 139 9.25 -15.65 15.11
CA ASN A 139 9.89 -16.68 15.95
C ASN A 139 10.68 -17.74 15.17
N GLU A 140 11.01 -17.48 13.92
CA GLU A 140 11.83 -18.35 13.08
C GLU A 140 12.62 -17.54 12.06
N PHE A 141 13.72 -18.12 11.56
CA PHE A 141 14.50 -17.56 10.48
C PHE A 141 14.26 -18.33 9.19
N SER A 142 14.23 -17.60 8.07
CA SER A 142 14.12 -18.19 6.75
C SER A 142 15.34 -19.07 6.43
N ARG A 143 15.08 -20.26 5.89
CA ARG A 143 16.12 -21.20 5.45
C ARG A 143 16.30 -21.14 3.95
N ALA A 144 17.50 -21.50 3.48
CA ALA A 144 17.79 -21.64 2.07
C ALA A 144 16.91 -22.74 1.45
N LYS A 145 16.21 -22.40 0.35
CA LYS A 145 15.35 -23.34 -0.40
C LYS A 145 16.09 -23.99 -1.57
N LYS A 146 17.26 -23.46 -1.96
CA LYS A 146 18.12 -23.94 -3.04
C LYS A 146 19.54 -23.42 -2.82
N ALA A 147 20.51 -24.14 -3.37
CA ALA A 147 21.87 -23.67 -3.43
C ALA A 147 21.97 -22.39 -4.29
N ASN A 148 22.94 -21.53 -3.94
CA ASN A 148 23.27 -20.35 -4.75
C ASN A 148 23.96 -20.75 -6.07
N LYS A 149 24.34 -19.77 -6.89
CA LYS A 149 25.04 -20.02 -8.18
C LYS A 149 26.40 -20.71 -8.04
N ARG A 150 26.98 -20.75 -6.82
CA ARG A 150 28.25 -21.41 -6.50
C ARG A 150 28.05 -22.78 -5.86
N GLY A 151 26.79 -23.23 -5.72
CA GLY A 151 26.46 -24.51 -5.09
C GLY A 151 26.35 -24.46 -3.55
N ASP A 152 26.53 -23.32 -2.92
CA ASP A 152 26.46 -23.18 -1.45
C ASP A 152 25.01 -23.01 -0.97
N TRP A 153 24.68 -23.69 0.12
CA TRP A 153 23.44 -23.52 0.85
C TRP A 153 23.61 -22.44 1.92
N ARG A 154 23.31 -21.19 1.58
CA ARG A 154 23.38 -20.07 2.52
C ARG A 154 22.00 -19.58 2.86
N ASP A 155 21.67 -19.59 4.14
CA ASP A 155 20.41 -19.04 4.63
C ASP A 155 20.32 -17.54 4.32
N PRO A 156 19.12 -17.04 3.98
CA PRO A 156 18.90 -15.61 3.81
C PRO A 156 19.25 -14.84 5.08
N VAL A 157 19.84 -13.67 4.94
CA VAL A 157 20.16 -12.79 6.06
C VAL A 157 19.06 -11.75 6.22
N PRO A 158 18.42 -11.64 7.42
CA PRO A 158 17.40 -10.65 7.65
C PRO A 158 17.99 -9.23 7.64
N ARG A 159 17.24 -8.26 7.12
CA ARG A 159 17.62 -6.86 7.16
C ARG A 159 17.43 -6.22 8.53
N LEU A 160 16.42 -6.67 9.27
CA LEU A 160 16.10 -6.22 10.63
C LEU A 160 15.59 -7.42 11.42
N VAL A 161 16.04 -7.55 12.67
CA VAL A 161 15.51 -8.49 13.67
C VAL A 161 15.20 -7.70 14.93
N LEU A 162 13.98 -7.84 15.43
CA LEU A 162 13.52 -7.20 16.67
C LEU A 162 13.06 -8.31 17.63
N HIS A 163 13.73 -8.45 18.77
CA HIS A 163 13.32 -9.30 19.86
C HIS A 163 12.54 -8.49 20.88
N PHE A 164 11.42 -9.04 21.35
CA PHE A 164 10.49 -8.37 22.24
C PHE A 164 10.50 -8.96 23.64
N SER A 165 10.07 -8.19 24.63
CA SER A 165 10.02 -8.58 26.04
C SER A 165 9.16 -9.82 26.32
N GLY A 166 8.16 -10.11 25.50
CA GLY A 166 7.31 -11.30 25.55
C GLY A 166 7.94 -12.57 24.94
N SER A 167 9.26 -12.64 24.81
CA SER A 167 10.02 -13.81 24.34
C SER A 167 9.84 -14.18 22.86
N GLY A 168 9.31 -13.28 22.05
CA GLY A 168 9.18 -13.45 20.60
C GLY A 168 10.10 -12.52 19.79
N PHE A 169 10.21 -12.77 18.49
CA PHE A 169 10.94 -11.90 17.59
C PHE A 169 10.33 -11.83 16.20
N LEU A 170 10.61 -10.73 15.51
CA LEU A 170 10.28 -10.48 14.12
C LEU A 170 11.57 -10.40 13.28
N ALA A 171 11.61 -11.10 12.15
CA ALA A 171 12.70 -11.05 11.20
C ALA A 171 12.19 -10.56 9.84
N PHE A 172 12.74 -9.44 9.35
CA PHE A 172 12.35 -8.77 8.12
C PHE A 172 13.35 -9.09 7.01
N TYR A 173 12.87 -9.68 5.91
CA TYR A 173 13.68 -10.07 4.75
C TYR A 173 13.29 -9.28 3.51
N ASN A 174 14.27 -8.75 2.78
CA ASN A 174 14.10 -8.05 1.51
C ASN A 174 13.09 -6.87 1.56
N CYS A 175 12.78 -6.37 2.75
CA CYS A 175 11.91 -5.21 2.94
C CYS A 175 12.69 -3.92 2.71
N GLN A 176 12.02 -2.91 2.15
CA GLN A 176 12.44 -1.52 2.20
C GLN A 176 11.78 -0.90 3.42
N MET A 177 12.58 -0.33 4.29
CA MET A 177 12.14 0.23 5.56
C MET A 177 12.70 1.64 5.74
N ALA A 178 11.85 2.55 6.22
CA ALA A 178 12.24 3.94 6.49
C ALA A 178 11.43 4.50 7.67
N TRP A 179 12.07 5.35 8.46
CA TRP A 179 11.39 6.13 9.50
C TRP A 179 10.52 7.22 8.88
N ARG A 180 9.33 7.41 9.45
CA ARG A 180 8.46 8.56 9.24
C ARG A 180 8.16 9.19 10.60
N PHE A 181 8.16 10.51 10.63
CA PHE A 181 7.92 11.30 11.86
C PHE A 181 6.54 11.95 11.87
N SER A 182 5.63 11.41 11.09
CA SER A 182 4.22 11.79 11.06
C SER A 182 3.36 10.52 10.95
N SER A 183 2.16 10.58 11.51
CA SER A 183 1.18 9.49 11.39
C SER A 183 0.91 9.17 9.91
N PRO A 184 0.83 7.89 9.53
CA PRO A 184 0.50 7.52 8.16
C PRO A 184 -0.92 7.98 7.80
N VAL A 185 -1.07 8.54 6.61
CA VAL A 185 -2.40 8.82 6.06
C VAL A 185 -2.96 7.52 5.51
N VAL A 186 -3.88 6.91 6.24
CA VAL A 186 -4.57 5.69 5.84
C VAL A 186 -5.90 6.07 5.19
N SER A 187 -6.05 5.71 3.90
CA SER A 187 -7.30 5.90 3.15
C SER A 187 -8.04 4.58 2.98
N PRO A 188 -8.96 4.23 3.89
CA PRO A 188 -9.67 2.95 3.81
C PRO A 188 -10.60 2.88 2.60
N THR A 189 -10.95 4.01 1.99
CA THR A 189 -11.87 4.09 0.84
C THR A 189 -11.25 3.58 -0.46
N SER A 190 -9.93 3.56 -0.57
CA SER A 190 -9.21 3.00 -1.72
C SER A 190 -8.70 1.58 -1.51
N ASP A 191 -8.65 1.07 -0.27
CA ASP A 191 -8.13 -0.27 0.05
C ASP A 191 -9.16 -1.35 -0.29
N ILE A 192 -8.82 -2.22 -1.26
CA ILE A 192 -9.70 -3.28 -1.79
C ILE A 192 -10.10 -4.34 -0.76
N LEU A 193 -9.44 -4.38 0.39
CA LEU A 193 -9.75 -5.29 1.50
C LEU A 193 -10.42 -4.58 2.69
N SER A 194 -10.73 -3.30 2.55
CA SER A 194 -11.46 -2.53 3.56
C SER A 194 -12.97 -2.66 3.37
N GLU A 195 -13.71 -2.81 4.46
CA GLU A 195 -15.18 -2.71 4.45
C GLU A 195 -15.66 -1.33 3.97
N LYS A 196 -14.81 -0.31 4.09
CA LYS A 196 -15.07 1.07 3.64
C LYS A 196 -14.62 1.32 2.20
N PHE A 197 -14.25 0.28 1.43
CA PHE A 197 -13.85 0.45 0.03
C PHE A 197 -14.93 1.15 -0.79
N HIS A 198 -14.58 2.29 -1.38
CA HIS A 198 -15.56 3.13 -2.09
C HIS A 198 -15.66 2.70 -3.56
N ARG A 199 -16.59 1.77 -3.83
CA ARG A 199 -16.80 1.19 -5.18
C ARG A 199 -17.12 2.26 -6.24
N GLY A 200 -17.85 3.30 -5.89
CA GLY A 200 -18.22 4.39 -6.81
C GLY A 200 -16.98 5.12 -7.35
N GLN A 201 -16.01 5.46 -6.51
CA GLN A 201 -14.76 6.07 -6.95
C GLN A 201 -13.92 5.13 -7.83
N ALA A 202 -13.91 3.85 -7.51
CA ALA A 202 -13.22 2.83 -8.30
C ALA A 202 -13.87 2.68 -9.70
N LEU A 203 -15.21 2.67 -9.78
CA LEU A 203 -15.97 2.59 -11.03
C LEU A 203 -15.78 3.85 -11.89
N GLU A 204 -15.82 5.04 -11.28
CA GLU A 204 -15.54 6.29 -11.96
C GLU A 204 -14.11 6.30 -12.57
N ALA A 205 -13.13 5.84 -11.80
CA ALA A 205 -11.75 5.74 -12.30
C ALA A 205 -11.64 4.75 -13.47
N LEU A 206 -12.32 3.59 -13.39
CA LEU A 206 -12.33 2.58 -14.43
C LEU A 206 -13.07 3.04 -15.70
N GLY A 207 -14.11 3.87 -15.58
CA GLY A 207 -14.93 4.34 -16.71
C GLY A 207 -14.22 5.34 -17.64
N ARG A 208 -12.97 5.69 -17.38
CA ARG A 208 -12.18 6.62 -18.19
C ARG A 208 -11.70 5.98 -19.51
N GLU A 209 -11.30 6.83 -20.46
CA GLU A 209 -10.71 6.40 -21.75
C GLU A 209 -9.26 5.92 -21.57
N LEU A 210 -9.06 4.99 -20.67
CA LEU A 210 -7.76 4.38 -20.37
C LEU A 210 -7.92 2.86 -20.35
N PRO A 211 -6.87 2.10 -20.74
CA PRO A 211 -6.85 0.66 -20.57
C PRO A 211 -7.09 0.27 -19.11
N VAL A 212 -8.07 -0.60 -18.87
CA VAL A 212 -8.46 -0.99 -17.51
C VAL A 212 -7.31 -1.60 -16.69
N CYS A 213 -6.35 -2.28 -17.37
CA CYS A 213 -5.20 -2.84 -16.67
C CYS A 213 -4.25 -1.77 -16.08
N TYR A 214 -4.27 -0.53 -16.58
CA TYR A 214 -3.50 0.58 -16.02
C TYR A 214 -4.21 1.13 -14.78
N THR A 215 -5.52 1.38 -14.90
CA THR A 215 -6.34 1.90 -13.79
C THR A 215 -6.36 0.95 -12.60
N LEU A 216 -6.44 -0.37 -12.83
CA LEU A 216 -6.41 -1.38 -11.75
C LEU A 216 -5.12 -1.33 -10.92
N LEU A 217 -3.99 -0.94 -11.50
CA LEU A 217 -2.71 -0.87 -10.77
C LEU A 217 -2.52 0.46 -10.04
N ASP A 218 -3.40 1.43 -10.24
CA ASP A 218 -3.35 2.73 -9.57
C ASP A 218 -3.79 2.61 -8.10
N GLN A 219 -2.82 2.73 -7.20
CA GLN A 219 -3.04 2.56 -5.76
C GLN A 219 -3.92 3.67 -5.14
N ARG A 220 -4.18 4.76 -5.85
CA ARG A 220 -5.11 5.82 -5.42
C ARG A 220 -6.55 5.32 -5.40
N TYR A 221 -6.90 4.38 -6.29
CA TYR A 221 -8.25 3.83 -6.44
C TYR A 221 -8.36 2.37 -6.02
N PHE A 222 -7.25 1.60 -6.16
CA PHE A 222 -7.19 0.17 -5.89
C PHE A 222 -5.98 -0.17 -5.01
N SER A 223 -5.93 0.45 -3.82
CA SER A 223 -4.85 0.21 -2.87
C SER A 223 -4.81 -1.27 -2.44
N GLY A 224 -3.65 -1.88 -2.55
CA GLY A 224 -3.46 -3.32 -2.29
C GLY A 224 -3.52 -4.21 -3.53
N LEU A 225 -4.18 -3.77 -4.61
CA LEU A 225 -4.24 -4.51 -5.86
C LEU A 225 -2.85 -4.55 -6.54
N GLY A 226 -2.43 -5.73 -6.91
CA GLY A 226 -1.18 -5.94 -7.64
C GLY A 226 -1.40 -6.76 -8.90
N ASN A 227 -0.29 -7.28 -9.43
CA ASN A 227 -0.31 -7.91 -10.74
C ASN A 227 -1.08 -9.23 -10.78
N ILE A 228 -1.07 -10.00 -9.69
CA ILE A 228 -1.81 -11.26 -9.60
C ILE A 228 -3.30 -10.97 -9.61
N ILE A 229 -3.76 -10.09 -8.72
CA ILE A 229 -5.18 -9.72 -8.63
C ILE A 229 -5.66 -9.10 -9.95
N LYS A 230 -4.87 -8.22 -10.56
CA LYS A 230 -5.17 -7.62 -11.86
C LYS A 230 -5.46 -8.69 -12.93
N ASN A 231 -4.55 -9.63 -13.12
CA ASN A 231 -4.70 -10.65 -14.16
C ASN A 231 -5.89 -11.57 -13.89
N GLU A 232 -6.06 -12.03 -12.65
CA GLU A 232 -7.16 -12.93 -12.28
C GLU A 232 -8.53 -12.27 -12.37
N ALA A 233 -8.67 -11.02 -11.92
CA ALA A 233 -9.92 -10.28 -12.00
C ALA A 233 -10.33 -10.00 -13.45
N LEU A 234 -9.39 -9.57 -14.30
CA LEU A 234 -9.65 -9.34 -15.74
C LEU A 234 -10.06 -10.62 -16.45
N PHE A 235 -9.40 -11.75 -16.17
CA PHE A 235 -9.76 -13.03 -16.76
C PHE A 235 -11.16 -13.47 -16.34
N ARG A 236 -11.50 -13.40 -15.07
CA ARG A 236 -12.81 -13.77 -14.52
C ARG A 236 -13.93 -12.90 -15.06
N ALA A 237 -13.66 -11.59 -15.22
CA ALA A 237 -14.59 -10.65 -15.84
C ALA A 237 -14.67 -10.75 -17.37
N ARG A 238 -13.84 -11.61 -18.01
CA ARG A 238 -13.73 -11.74 -19.47
C ARG A 238 -13.44 -10.41 -20.18
N ILE A 239 -12.55 -9.61 -19.57
CA ILE A 239 -12.17 -8.30 -20.10
C ILE A 239 -10.72 -8.35 -20.58
N HIS A 240 -10.50 -7.91 -21.82
CA HIS A 240 -9.14 -7.77 -22.35
C HIS A 240 -8.40 -6.65 -21.59
N PRO A 241 -7.12 -6.87 -21.21
CA PRO A 241 -6.36 -5.87 -20.43
C PRO A 241 -6.33 -4.48 -21.00
N LEU A 242 -6.23 -4.36 -22.31
CA LEU A 242 -6.14 -3.07 -23.04
C LEU A 242 -7.50 -2.51 -23.47
N SER A 243 -8.62 -3.08 -23.06
CA SER A 243 -9.94 -2.48 -23.33
C SER A 243 -10.04 -1.13 -22.60
N PRO A 244 -10.40 -0.03 -23.30
CA PRO A 244 -10.71 1.23 -22.64
C PRO A 244 -11.93 1.07 -21.73
N GLY A 245 -11.85 1.60 -20.52
CA GLY A 245 -12.94 1.48 -19.57
C GLY A 245 -14.23 2.13 -20.04
N SER A 246 -14.11 3.25 -20.78
CA SER A 246 -15.25 3.97 -21.39
C SER A 246 -16.09 3.12 -22.34
N LEU A 247 -15.54 2.06 -22.94
CA LEU A 247 -16.22 1.18 -23.87
C LEU A 247 -16.90 -0.03 -23.20
N LEU A 248 -16.64 -0.29 -21.92
CA LEU A 248 -17.10 -1.50 -21.24
C LEU A 248 -18.54 -1.43 -20.73
N GLY A 249 -19.05 -0.23 -20.48
CA GLY A 249 -20.33 -0.04 -19.81
C GLY A 249 -20.29 -0.41 -18.31
N LEU A 250 -21.21 0.19 -17.55
CA LEU A 250 -21.24 0.07 -16.10
C LEU A 250 -21.34 -1.38 -15.58
N PRO A 251 -22.23 -2.25 -16.13
CA PRO A 251 -22.37 -3.62 -15.60
C PRO A 251 -21.10 -4.45 -15.69
N ARG A 252 -20.28 -4.27 -16.75
CA ARG A 252 -19.01 -4.98 -16.91
C ARG A 252 -17.94 -4.45 -15.96
N LEU A 253 -17.94 -3.14 -15.71
CA LEU A 253 -17.03 -2.52 -14.74
C LEU A 253 -17.40 -2.95 -13.30
N GLU A 254 -18.68 -3.03 -12.97
CA GLU A 254 -19.16 -3.55 -11.67
C GLU A 254 -18.71 -5.01 -11.46
N ALA A 255 -18.92 -5.86 -12.46
CA ALA A 255 -18.44 -7.25 -12.42
C ALA A 255 -16.92 -7.34 -12.23
N LEU A 256 -16.14 -6.45 -12.87
CA LEU A 256 -14.70 -6.40 -12.68
C LEU A 256 -14.32 -6.04 -11.23
N VAL A 257 -14.97 -5.03 -10.65
CA VAL A 257 -14.74 -4.64 -9.24
C VAL A 257 -15.15 -5.77 -8.29
N ASP A 258 -16.27 -6.47 -8.56
CA ASP A 258 -16.68 -7.64 -7.79
C ASP A 258 -15.62 -8.73 -7.79
N HIS A 259 -15.05 -9.04 -8.95
CA HIS A 259 -13.97 -10.02 -9.06
C HIS A 259 -12.68 -9.57 -8.35
N VAL A 260 -12.35 -8.28 -8.37
CA VAL A 260 -11.21 -7.73 -7.61
C VAL A 260 -11.41 -7.98 -6.12
N VAL A 261 -12.55 -7.61 -5.58
CA VAL A 261 -12.85 -7.71 -4.13
C VAL A 261 -12.94 -9.18 -3.71
N ALA A 262 -13.73 -9.98 -4.42
CA ALA A 262 -13.94 -11.40 -4.11
C ALA A 262 -12.62 -12.20 -4.15
N PHE A 263 -11.85 -12.07 -5.23
CA PHE A 263 -10.56 -12.76 -5.34
C PHE A 263 -9.57 -12.36 -4.24
N SER A 264 -9.55 -11.08 -3.88
CA SER A 264 -8.66 -10.56 -2.83
C SER A 264 -9.06 -11.08 -1.44
N ALA A 265 -10.36 -11.15 -1.15
CA ALA A 265 -10.90 -11.68 0.11
C ALA A 265 -10.63 -13.19 0.23
N ASP A 266 -10.90 -13.97 -0.82
CA ASP A 266 -10.62 -15.41 -0.86
C ASP A 266 -9.11 -15.68 -0.67
N TRP A 267 -8.28 -14.89 -1.30
CA TRP A 267 -6.83 -15.01 -1.15
C TRP A 267 -6.39 -14.72 0.28
N LEU A 268 -6.92 -13.65 0.90
CA LEU A 268 -6.63 -13.33 2.30
C LEU A 268 -7.07 -14.47 3.24
N GLN A 269 -8.28 -14.96 3.07
CA GLN A 269 -8.80 -16.09 3.86
C GLN A 269 -7.90 -17.32 3.70
N GLY A 270 -7.51 -17.65 2.47
CA GLY A 270 -6.57 -18.75 2.20
C GLY A 270 -5.21 -18.58 2.90
N LYS A 271 -4.72 -17.32 3.04
CA LYS A 271 -3.47 -17.05 3.77
C LYS A 271 -3.59 -17.34 5.27
N PHE A 272 -4.75 -17.13 5.86
CA PHE A 272 -4.98 -17.48 7.27
C PHE A 272 -5.20 -18.99 7.46
N GLN A 273 -5.83 -19.65 6.52
CA GLN A 273 -6.10 -21.09 6.57
C GLN A 273 -4.90 -21.94 6.10
N GLY A 274 -3.82 -21.32 5.60
CA GLY A 274 -2.66 -22.05 5.07
C GLY A 274 -2.89 -22.71 3.71
N THR A 275 -3.98 -22.34 3.01
CA THR A 275 -4.30 -22.85 1.69
C THR A 275 -3.56 -22.08 0.59
N GLN A 276 -3.26 -22.77 -0.51
CA GLN A 276 -2.64 -22.13 -1.66
C GLN A 276 -3.69 -21.46 -2.54
N GLN A 277 -3.44 -20.21 -2.96
CA GLN A 277 -4.29 -19.53 -3.93
C GLN A 277 -4.16 -20.17 -5.30
N HIS A 278 -5.31 -20.56 -5.87
CA HIS A 278 -5.38 -21.10 -7.22
C HIS A 278 -5.57 -19.97 -8.23
N THR A 279 -4.56 -19.78 -9.10
CA THR A 279 -4.62 -18.86 -10.22
C THR A 279 -5.10 -19.60 -11.48
N GLN A 280 -5.93 -18.92 -12.30
CA GLN A 280 -6.48 -19.43 -13.55
C GLN A 280 -5.73 -18.95 -14.79
N ILE A 281 -5.12 -17.76 -14.71
CA ILE A 281 -4.44 -17.16 -15.86
C ILE A 281 -3.02 -16.69 -15.52
N TYR A 282 -2.76 -16.23 -14.30
CA TYR A 282 -1.46 -15.68 -13.90
C TYR A 282 -0.38 -16.76 -13.95
N GLN A 283 0.64 -16.56 -14.78
CA GLN A 283 1.75 -17.50 -15.04
C GLN A 283 1.29 -18.88 -15.54
N LYS A 284 0.19 -18.93 -16.28
CA LYS A 284 -0.29 -20.15 -16.94
C LYS A 284 0.04 -20.11 -18.44
N GLU A 285 0.25 -21.28 -19.03
CA GLU A 285 0.40 -21.45 -20.48
C GLU A 285 -0.97 -21.62 -21.16
N GLN A 286 -1.93 -22.22 -20.43
CA GLN A 286 -3.30 -22.43 -20.89
C GLN A 286 -4.29 -21.94 -19.84
N CYS A 287 -5.43 -21.39 -20.30
CA CYS A 287 -6.56 -21.07 -19.45
C CYS A 287 -7.36 -22.33 -19.08
N PRO A 288 -8.33 -22.27 -18.14
CA PRO A 288 -9.14 -23.44 -17.77
C PRO A 288 -9.91 -24.10 -18.92
N ALA A 289 -10.17 -23.36 -20.01
CA ALA A 289 -10.81 -23.90 -21.22
C ALA A 289 -9.81 -24.50 -22.21
N GLY A 290 -8.52 -24.60 -21.86
CA GLY A 290 -7.47 -25.18 -22.71
C GLY A 290 -6.91 -24.24 -23.78
N HIS A 291 -7.31 -22.98 -23.82
CA HIS A 291 -6.81 -22.03 -24.82
C HIS A 291 -5.42 -21.51 -24.41
N GLN A 292 -4.57 -21.24 -25.41
CA GLN A 292 -3.25 -20.65 -25.21
C GLN A 292 -3.36 -19.25 -24.60
N VAL A 293 -2.52 -18.99 -23.60
CA VAL A 293 -2.41 -17.72 -22.89
C VAL A 293 -1.33 -16.87 -23.53
N VAL A 294 -1.66 -15.62 -23.81
CA VAL A 294 -0.69 -14.60 -24.25
C VAL A 294 -0.02 -13.99 -23.03
N LYS A 295 1.29 -13.78 -23.13
CA LYS A 295 2.11 -13.10 -22.11
C LYS A 295 2.83 -11.93 -22.75
N GLU A 296 2.52 -10.74 -22.29
CA GLU A 296 3.08 -9.51 -22.85
C GLU A 296 3.35 -8.47 -21.73
N SER A 297 4.32 -7.57 -21.97
CA SER A 297 4.61 -6.47 -21.07
C SER A 297 3.74 -5.29 -21.43
N LEU A 298 2.81 -4.92 -20.53
CA LEU A 298 1.86 -3.84 -20.74
C LEU A 298 2.02 -2.76 -19.67
N GLY A 299 1.92 -1.48 -20.10
CA GLY A 299 1.98 -0.31 -19.24
C GLY A 299 1.80 0.97 -20.06
N PRO A 300 1.55 2.10 -19.40
CA PRO A 300 1.42 3.37 -20.10
C PRO A 300 2.74 3.75 -20.80
N PRO A 301 2.68 4.51 -21.91
CA PRO A 301 3.87 5.01 -22.59
C PRO A 301 4.78 5.78 -21.62
N GLY A 302 6.08 5.43 -21.59
CA GLY A 302 7.06 6.00 -20.67
C GLY A 302 6.88 5.62 -19.20
N GLY A 303 5.88 4.83 -18.87
CA GLY A 303 5.57 4.35 -17.51
C GLY A 303 6.07 2.94 -17.25
N PHE A 304 5.75 2.45 -16.04
CA PHE A 304 6.19 1.14 -15.59
C PHE A 304 5.43 0.01 -16.28
N GLN A 305 6.16 -0.86 -16.99
CA GLN A 305 5.63 -2.01 -17.70
C GLN A 305 5.44 -3.21 -16.76
N ARG A 306 4.33 -3.95 -16.93
CA ARG A 306 4.03 -5.17 -16.18
C ARG A 306 3.73 -6.34 -17.08
N LEU A 307 4.36 -7.48 -16.84
CA LEU A 307 3.97 -8.73 -17.48
C LEU A 307 2.50 -9.03 -17.19
N THR A 308 1.74 -9.20 -18.24
CA THR A 308 0.30 -9.43 -18.22
C THR A 308 -0.01 -10.71 -18.97
N TRP A 309 -0.90 -11.52 -18.41
CA TRP A 309 -1.36 -12.78 -18.99
C TRP A 309 -2.85 -12.68 -19.29
N TRP A 310 -3.26 -13.02 -20.50
CA TRP A 310 -4.68 -13.09 -20.87
C TRP A 310 -4.92 -14.15 -21.94
N CYS A 311 -6.19 -14.59 -22.05
CA CYS A 311 -6.63 -15.51 -23.07
C CYS A 311 -7.34 -14.74 -24.21
N PRO A 312 -6.82 -14.74 -25.47
CA PRO A 312 -7.45 -14.00 -26.55
C PRO A 312 -8.88 -14.45 -26.86
N GLN A 313 -9.20 -15.73 -26.64
CA GLN A 313 -10.53 -16.27 -26.89
C GLN A 313 -11.53 -15.94 -25.79
N CYS A 314 -11.08 -15.99 -24.50
CA CYS A 314 -11.96 -15.71 -23.37
C CYS A 314 -12.09 -14.19 -23.07
N GLN A 315 -11.12 -13.40 -23.52
CA GLN A 315 -11.03 -11.96 -23.25
C GLN A 315 -10.86 -11.19 -24.57
N PRO A 316 -11.90 -11.12 -25.41
CA PRO A 316 -11.82 -10.42 -26.70
C PRO A 316 -11.58 -8.92 -26.46
N ARG A 317 -10.74 -8.32 -27.31
CA ARG A 317 -10.44 -6.89 -27.26
C ARG A 317 -11.64 -6.10 -27.81
N LEU A 318 -12.09 -5.12 -27.05
CA LEU A 318 -13.00 -4.10 -27.55
C LEU A 318 -12.19 -2.95 -28.14
N SER A 319 -12.49 -2.59 -29.38
CA SER A 319 -11.95 -1.40 -30.04
C SER A 319 -13.13 -0.48 -30.44
N ALA A 320 -12.85 0.82 -30.50
CA ALA A 320 -13.86 1.82 -30.89
C ALA A 320 -14.35 1.68 -32.36
N GLU A 321 -13.76 0.76 -33.14
CA GLU A 321 -13.99 0.62 -34.58
C GLU A 321 -14.92 -0.54 -34.97
N GLU A 322 -15.55 -1.27 -34.04
CA GLU A 322 -16.57 -2.23 -34.44
C GLU A 322 -17.89 -1.51 -34.78
N PRO A 323 -18.30 -1.46 -36.06
CA PRO A 323 -19.63 -0.96 -36.43
C PRO A 323 -20.67 -1.87 -35.78
N LYS A 324 -21.66 -1.27 -35.12
CA LYS A 324 -22.88 -1.92 -34.68
C LYS A 324 -23.40 -2.78 -35.83
N GLN A 325 -23.35 -4.10 -35.71
CA GLN A 325 -24.07 -4.98 -36.64
C GLN A 325 -25.54 -4.65 -36.51
N VAL A 326 -26.04 -3.96 -37.51
CA VAL A 326 -27.47 -3.79 -37.75
C VAL A 326 -28.00 -5.20 -38.02
N GLN A 327 -28.79 -5.74 -37.12
CA GLN A 327 -29.58 -6.95 -37.39
C GLN A 327 -30.54 -6.60 -38.53
N PRO A 328 -30.54 -7.37 -39.64
CA PRO A 328 -31.60 -7.22 -40.64
C PRO A 328 -32.92 -7.69 -40.04
N SER A 329 -33.92 -6.84 -40.17
CA SER A 329 -35.34 -7.03 -39.90
C SER A 329 -35.93 -8.25 -40.62
#